data_0e335d7cff2b5ef720b77738701949b9
#
_entry.id   0e335d7cff2b5ef720b77738701949b9
#
_cell.length_a   1.000
_cell.length_b   1.000
_cell.length_c   1.000
_cell.angle_alpha   90.00
_cell.angle_beta   90.00
_cell.angle_gamma   90.00
#
_symmetry.space_group_name_H-M   'P 1'
#
loop_
_entity.id
_entity.type
_entity.pdbx_description
1 polymer ?
#
loop_
_entity_poly.entity_id
_entity_poly.type
_entity_poly.pdbx_seq_one_letter_code
_entity_poly.pdbx_strand_id
1 'polypeptide(L)'
;VQSGQRQQRAQRKHHDDAGLTSRTIVGARFSERAIVTPVLIALNVLVYLITAVQAQSPMNNDSAQLFTDGVMFSPSVAFNGEWWRLITSGFLHYGLIHIAVNMLSLWMLGKDLELLLGKIRFTIVYFMSLIGGSVAVYLFADPGTGTAGASGAIYGLLGAILIAILRLKLNPTQVIGVIALNLIITVSIPGISLFGHLGGFVIGAIAMAALVFAPLKKRAAWQAGALVLVTVALIGMFLYRNDQLSNQTCTLVSNEVVCVDAPGQST
;
A
#
# COMPACT_ATOMS: atom_id res chain seq x y z
N VAL A 1 10.83 57.15 -9.30
CA VAL A 1 10.11 56.32 -8.29
C VAL A 1 9.26 55.23 -8.95
N GLN A 2 8.54 55.50 -10.06
CA GLN A 2 7.68 54.48 -10.73
C GLN A 2 8.45 53.37 -11.44
N SER A 3 9.68 53.57 -11.92
CA SER A 3 10.48 52.50 -12.55
C SER A 3 10.96 51.44 -11.58
N GLY A 4 11.34 51.82 -10.36
CA GLY A 4 11.77 50.88 -9.32
C GLY A 4 10.64 49.97 -8.81
N GLN A 5 9.41 50.51 -8.70
CA GLN A 5 8.25 49.71 -8.29
C GLN A 5 7.82 48.69 -9.37
N ARG A 6 7.98 49.03 -10.66
CA ARG A 6 7.73 48.11 -11.77
C ARG A 6 8.77 46.97 -11.80
N GLN A 7 10.04 47.28 -11.57
CA GLN A 7 11.10 46.26 -11.49
C GLN A 7 10.91 45.33 -10.30
N GLN A 8 10.55 45.86 -9.13
CA GLN A 8 10.27 45.03 -7.95
C GLN A 8 9.04 44.12 -8.15
N ARG A 9 7.98 44.62 -8.81
CA ARG A 9 6.80 43.78 -9.15
C ARG A 9 7.15 42.70 -10.19
N ALA A 10 7.99 43.02 -11.19
CA ALA A 10 8.45 42.04 -12.16
C ALA A 10 9.33 40.95 -11.50
N GLN A 11 10.25 41.34 -10.60
CA GLN A 11 11.07 40.40 -9.84
C GLN A 11 10.23 39.51 -8.90
N ARG A 12 9.24 40.07 -8.19
CA ARG A 12 8.32 39.26 -7.37
C ARG A 12 7.53 38.29 -8.22
N LYS A 13 7.02 38.71 -9.38
CA LYS A 13 6.29 37.86 -10.31
C LYS A 13 7.19 36.74 -10.84
N HIS A 14 8.45 37.05 -11.22
CA HIS A 14 9.44 36.03 -11.59
C HIS A 14 9.77 35.05 -10.44
N HIS A 15 9.86 35.54 -9.19
CA HIS A 15 10.07 34.69 -8.02
C HIS A 15 8.85 33.81 -7.72
N ASP A 16 7.64 34.35 -7.86
CA ASP A 16 6.39 33.61 -7.68
C ASP A 16 6.18 32.58 -8.79
N ASP A 17 6.48 32.94 -10.05
CA ASP A 17 6.42 32.03 -11.19
C ASP A 17 7.51 30.95 -11.11
N ALA A 18 8.74 31.26 -10.66
CA ALA A 18 9.78 30.26 -10.36
C ALA A 18 9.39 29.33 -9.20
N GLY A 19 8.70 29.86 -8.19
CA GLY A 19 8.16 29.05 -7.09
C GLY A 19 7.04 28.10 -7.53
N LEU A 20 6.24 28.48 -8.54
CA LEU A 20 5.20 27.64 -9.12
C LEU A 20 5.78 26.55 -10.04
N THR A 21 6.87 26.83 -10.77
CA THR A 21 7.58 25.86 -11.63
C THR A 21 8.39 24.84 -10.84
N SER A 22 8.60 25.03 -9.53
CA SER A 22 9.32 24.10 -8.65
C SER A 22 8.44 23.04 -7.97
N ARG A 23 7.18 22.90 -8.38
CA ARG A 23 6.24 21.94 -7.77
C ARG A 23 5.83 20.84 -8.74
N THR A 24 5.72 19.63 -8.21
CA THR A 24 5.21 18.45 -8.93
C THR A 24 3.70 18.55 -9.22
N ILE A 25 3.18 17.61 -10.02
CA ILE A 25 1.74 17.53 -10.36
C ILE A 25 0.81 17.44 -9.14
N VAL A 26 1.31 16.93 -8.01
CA VAL A 26 0.57 16.86 -6.73
C VAL A 26 0.81 18.09 -5.84
N GLY A 27 1.60 19.06 -6.28
CA GLY A 27 1.95 20.26 -5.53
C GLY A 27 3.04 20.04 -4.46
N ALA A 28 3.78 18.94 -4.52
CA ALA A 28 4.96 18.71 -3.69
C ALA A 28 6.14 19.58 -4.19
N ARG A 29 7.08 19.91 -3.29
CA ARG A 29 8.38 20.43 -3.71
C ARG A 29 9.19 19.31 -4.34
N PHE A 30 9.91 19.61 -5.42
CA PHE A 30 10.85 18.64 -5.97
C PHE A 30 11.86 18.23 -4.90
N SER A 31 12.04 16.92 -4.75
CA SER A 31 13.07 16.33 -3.88
C SER A 31 14.15 15.73 -4.78
N GLU A 32 15.41 15.98 -4.45
CA GLU A 32 16.54 15.42 -5.20
C GLU A 32 16.87 14.00 -4.78
N ARG A 33 16.36 13.58 -3.62
CA ARG A 33 16.68 12.25 -3.04
C ARG A 33 15.44 11.57 -2.48
N ALA A 34 15.24 10.32 -2.88
CA ALA A 34 14.32 9.41 -2.23
C ALA A 34 14.98 8.92 -0.91
N ILE A 35 14.24 8.99 0.19
CA ILE A 35 14.69 8.57 1.54
C ILE A 35 13.75 7.52 2.11
N VAL A 36 12.44 7.66 1.89
CA VAL A 36 11.44 6.73 2.45
C VAL A 36 11.57 5.36 1.81
N THR A 37 11.77 5.31 0.50
CA THR A 37 11.94 4.04 -0.23
C THR A 37 13.10 3.19 0.32
N PRO A 38 14.35 3.69 0.45
CA PRO A 38 15.43 2.89 1.02
C PRO A 38 15.22 2.57 2.50
N VAL A 39 14.54 3.42 3.28
CA VAL A 39 14.19 3.11 4.68
C VAL A 39 13.19 1.95 4.74
N LEU A 40 12.15 1.95 3.91
CA LEU A 40 11.20 0.83 3.82
C LEU A 40 11.89 -0.47 3.41
N ILE A 41 12.81 -0.43 2.45
CA ILE A 41 13.62 -1.59 2.06
C ILE A 41 14.45 -2.08 3.24
N ALA A 42 15.16 -1.19 3.93
CA ALA A 42 15.99 -1.56 5.08
C ALA A 42 15.14 -2.20 6.21
N LEU A 43 13.95 -1.69 6.50
CA LEU A 43 13.03 -2.26 7.48
C LEU A 43 12.56 -3.66 7.08
N ASN A 44 12.17 -3.86 5.82
CA ASN A 44 11.76 -5.17 5.32
C ASN A 44 12.91 -6.20 5.39
N VAL A 45 14.12 -5.79 4.98
CA VAL A 45 15.32 -6.64 5.07
C VAL A 45 15.65 -6.98 6.52
N LEU A 46 15.56 -6.01 7.44
CA LEU A 46 15.80 -6.24 8.87
C LEU A 46 14.81 -7.26 9.44
N VAL A 47 13.50 -7.09 9.20
CA VAL A 47 12.48 -8.01 9.67
C VAL A 47 12.69 -9.42 9.08
N TYR A 48 13.01 -9.50 7.79
CA TYR A 48 13.34 -10.76 7.14
C TYR A 48 14.55 -11.45 7.76
N LEU A 49 15.63 -10.73 8.04
CA LEU A 49 16.81 -11.31 8.69
C LEU A 49 16.48 -11.84 10.08
N ILE A 50 15.66 -11.13 10.86
CA ILE A 50 15.21 -11.59 12.18
C ILE A 50 14.42 -12.89 12.05
N THR A 51 13.46 -12.97 11.13
CA THR A 51 12.64 -14.19 10.93
C THR A 51 13.49 -15.36 10.41
N ALA A 52 14.44 -15.10 9.50
CA ALA A 52 15.33 -16.13 8.98
C ALA A 52 16.26 -16.71 10.10
N VAL A 53 16.74 -15.86 11.01
CA VAL A 53 17.55 -16.30 12.17
C VAL A 53 16.69 -17.08 13.16
N GLN A 54 15.47 -16.61 13.49
CA GLN A 54 14.56 -17.33 14.40
C GLN A 54 14.18 -18.70 13.86
N ALA A 55 13.90 -18.81 12.57
CA ALA A 55 13.54 -20.06 11.91
C ALA A 55 14.78 -20.93 11.58
N GLN A 56 15.99 -20.41 11.75
CA GLN A 56 17.24 -21.06 11.31
C GLN A 56 17.23 -21.43 9.81
N SER A 57 16.44 -20.72 9.02
CA SER A 57 16.28 -20.98 7.59
C SER A 57 15.96 -19.68 6.84
N PRO A 58 16.77 -19.30 5.84
CA PRO A 58 16.44 -18.17 4.97
C PRO A 58 15.38 -18.51 3.91
N MET A 59 15.11 -19.79 3.65
CA MET A 59 14.13 -20.21 2.63
C MET A 59 12.76 -20.52 3.21
N ASN A 60 12.70 -21.02 4.44
CA ASN A 60 11.49 -21.44 5.15
C ASN A 60 11.45 -20.71 6.51
N ASN A 61 11.24 -19.41 6.50
CA ASN A 61 11.28 -18.56 7.69
C ASN A 61 9.88 -18.29 8.31
N ASP A 62 8.85 -18.92 7.80
CA ASP A 62 7.46 -18.80 8.23
C ASP A 62 7.18 -19.48 9.59
N SER A 63 8.06 -20.37 10.03
CA SER A 63 8.03 -20.96 11.38
C SER A 63 8.56 -20.02 12.48
N ALA A 64 9.12 -18.87 12.13
CA ALA A 64 9.60 -17.88 13.11
C ALA A 64 8.45 -17.32 13.95
N GLN A 65 8.68 -17.12 15.25
CA GLN A 65 7.68 -16.53 16.16
C GLN A 65 7.21 -15.15 15.65
N LEU A 66 8.15 -14.28 15.25
CA LEU A 66 7.81 -12.97 14.71
C LEU A 66 6.94 -13.07 13.45
N PHE A 67 7.15 -14.10 12.63
CA PHE A 67 6.34 -14.34 11.43
C PHE A 67 4.91 -14.76 11.80
N THR A 68 4.76 -15.73 12.69
CA THR A 68 3.45 -16.22 13.13
C THR A 68 2.64 -15.17 13.87
N ASP A 69 3.30 -14.28 14.64
CA ASP A 69 2.65 -13.19 15.37
C ASP A 69 2.27 -12.01 14.48
N GLY A 70 2.88 -11.87 13.31
CA GLY A 70 2.70 -10.71 12.45
C GLY A 70 2.03 -10.96 11.09
N VAL A 71 1.92 -12.22 10.63
CA VAL A 71 1.28 -12.58 9.36
C VAL A 71 -0.22 -12.24 9.38
N MET A 72 -0.75 -11.73 8.26
CA MET A 72 -2.18 -11.50 8.14
C MET A 72 -2.92 -12.83 8.17
N PHE A 73 -3.61 -13.10 9.25
CA PHE A 73 -4.40 -14.29 9.50
C PHE A 73 -5.76 -13.89 10.07
N SER A 74 -6.81 -14.09 9.28
CA SER A 74 -8.14 -13.55 9.59
C SER A 74 -8.70 -13.99 10.93
N PRO A 75 -8.57 -15.27 11.39
CA PRO A 75 -9.03 -15.68 12.72
C PRO A 75 -8.35 -14.91 13.86
N SER A 76 -7.04 -14.70 13.81
CA SER A 76 -6.32 -13.94 14.83
C SER A 76 -6.80 -12.49 14.92
N VAL A 77 -7.10 -11.89 13.77
CA VAL A 77 -7.65 -10.53 13.72
C VAL A 77 -9.06 -10.48 14.31
N ALA A 78 -9.95 -11.42 13.90
CA ALA A 78 -11.35 -11.41 14.29
C ALA A 78 -11.59 -11.80 15.76
N PHE A 79 -10.92 -12.84 16.23
CA PHE A 79 -11.19 -13.42 17.56
C PHE A 79 -10.26 -12.92 18.66
N ASN A 80 -9.00 -12.58 18.30
CA ASN A 80 -8.03 -12.11 19.28
C ASN A 80 -7.85 -10.58 19.26
N GLY A 81 -8.49 -9.88 18.29
CA GLY A 81 -8.35 -8.44 18.14
C GLY A 81 -6.97 -7.98 17.63
N GLU A 82 -6.23 -8.85 16.94
CA GLU A 82 -4.86 -8.61 16.50
C GLU A 82 -4.80 -7.76 15.20
N TRP A 83 -5.43 -6.59 15.22
CA TRP A 83 -5.56 -5.67 14.08
C TRP A 83 -4.21 -5.20 13.51
N TRP A 84 -3.14 -5.20 14.30
CA TRP A 84 -1.79 -4.82 13.83
C TRP A 84 -1.31 -5.70 12.67
N ARG A 85 -1.84 -6.92 12.51
CA ARG A 85 -1.52 -7.82 11.40
C ARG A 85 -1.82 -7.24 10.02
N LEU A 86 -2.76 -6.28 9.91
CA LEU A 86 -3.00 -5.54 8.68
C LEU A 86 -1.80 -4.72 8.23
N ILE A 87 -0.89 -4.39 9.13
CA ILE A 87 0.31 -3.60 8.86
C ILE A 87 1.56 -4.47 8.92
N THR A 88 1.72 -5.29 9.96
CA THR A 88 2.94 -6.08 10.19
C THR A 88 3.18 -7.10 9.09
N SER A 89 2.11 -7.69 8.55
CA SER A 89 2.17 -8.62 7.43
C SER A 89 2.89 -8.06 6.20
N GLY A 90 2.81 -6.75 5.97
CA GLY A 90 3.48 -6.07 4.87
C GLY A 90 5.01 -5.98 5.00
N PHE A 91 5.57 -6.37 6.13
CA PHE A 91 7.02 -6.42 6.38
C PHE A 91 7.57 -7.84 6.47
N LEU A 92 6.71 -8.86 6.45
CA LEU A 92 7.06 -10.26 6.48
C LEU A 92 7.15 -10.84 5.07
N HIS A 93 8.08 -11.80 4.85
CA HIS A 93 8.28 -12.39 3.53
C HIS A 93 8.56 -13.89 3.64
N TYR A 94 7.91 -14.67 2.78
CA TYR A 94 8.13 -16.12 2.64
C TYR A 94 9.43 -16.38 1.85
N GLY A 95 10.57 -16.51 2.54
CA GLY A 95 11.85 -16.87 1.97
C GLY A 95 12.53 -15.79 1.12
N LEU A 96 13.75 -16.12 0.69
CA LEU A 96 14.69 -15.19 0.08
C LEU A 96 14.22 -14.64 -1.29
N ILE A 97 13.61 -15.50 -2.11
CA ILE A 97 13.16 -15.07 -3.45
C ILE A 97 12.03 -14.05 -3.34
N HIS A 98 11.10 -14.28 -2.42
CA HIS A 98 9.96 -13.38 -2.21
C HIS A 98 10.42 -11.98 -1.77
N ILE A 99 11.30 -11.88 -0.78
CA ILE A 99 11.82 -10.56 -0.36
C ILE A 99 12.66 -9.91 -1.48
N ALA A 100 13.50 -10.66 -2.17
CA ALA A 100 14.35 -10.11 -3.23
C ALA A 100 13.51 -9.45 -4.34
N VAL A 101 12.48 -10.13 -4.83
CA VAL A 101 11.59 -9.59 -5.86
C VAL A 101 10.81 -8.38 -5.35
N ASN A 102 10.29 -8.42 -4.12
CA ASN A 102 9.60 -7.28 -3.51
C ASN A 102 10.51 -6.07 -3.35
N MET A 103 11.72 -6.25 -2.84
CA MET A 103 12.64 -5.11 -2.62
C MET A 103 13.15 -4.52 -3.93
N LEU A 104 13.41 -5.34 -4.94
CA LEU A 104 13.74 -4.86 -6.29
C LEU A 104 12.57 -4.04 -6.88
N SER A 105 11.36 -4.55 -6.80
CA SER A 105 10.16 -3.85 -7.27
C SER A 105 9.92 -2.54 -6.52
N LEU A 106 10.06 -2.56 -5.19
CA LEU A 106 9.94 -1.36 -4.35
C LEU A 106 11.00 -0.32 -4.70
N TRP A 107 12.24 -0.74 -4.96
CA TRP A 107 13.30 0.16 -5.40
C TRP A 107 12.99 0.80 -6.75
N MET A 108 12.56 0.00 -7.74
CA MET A 108 12.29 0.48 -9.09
C MET A 108 11.11 1.45 -9.14
N LEU A 109 10.01 1.12 -8.46
CA LEU A 109 8.77 1.91 -8.51
C LEU A 109 8.75 3.02 -7.45
N GLY A 110 9.26 2.73 -6.27
CA GLY A 110 9.14 3.59 -5.10
C GLY A 110 9.93 4.88 -5.22
N LYS A 111 11.21 4.81 -5.64
CA LYS A 111 12.08 5.99 -5.68
C LYS A 111 11.52 7.09 -6.59
N ASP A 112 11.05 6.72 -7.78
CA ASP A 112 10.57 7.70 -8.75
C ASP A 112 9.22 8.29 -8.32
N LEU A 113 8.36 7.45 -7.75
CA LEU A 113 7.08 7.89 -7.20
C LEU A 113 7.27 8.75 -5.94
N GLU A 114 8.25 8.46 -5.08
CA GLU A 114 8.61 9.30 -3.93
C GLU A 114 9.09 10.70 -4.37
N LEU A 115 9.91 10.78 -5.42
CA LEU A 115 10.35 12.06 -5.98
C LEU A 115 9.17 12.87 -6.54
N LEU A 116 8.19 12.20 -7.16
CA LEU A 116 6.98 12.82 -7.70
C LEU A 116 6.04 13.32 -6.60
N LEU A 117 5.79 12.51 -5.59
CA LEU A 117 4.81 12.80 -4.53
C LEU A 117 5.38 13.62 -3.38
N GLY A 118 6.69 13.55 -3.16
CA GLY A 118 7.34 13.96 -1.93
C GLY A 118 7.12 12.93 -0.81
N LYS A 119 8.00 12.95 0.19
CA LYS A 119 8.10 11.93 1.25
C LYS A 119 6.77 11.61 1.93
N ILE A 120 6.04 12.65 2.39
CA ILE A 120 4.80 12.47 3.17
C ILE A 120 3.71 11.81 2.34
N ARG A 121 3.44 12.30 1.12
CA ARG A 121 2.38 11.73 0.27
C ARG A 121 2.73 10.34 -0.21
N PHE A 122 3.99 10.08 -0.52
CA PHE A 122 4.47 8.75 -0.86
C PHE A 122 4.24 7.77 0.29
N THR A 123 4.63 8.14 1.51
CA THR A 123 4.39 7.31 2.71
C THR A 123 2.91 7.02 2.91
N ILE A 124 2.05 8.02 2.76
CA ILE A 124 0.59 7.84 2.88
C ILE A 124 0.08 6.87 1.80
N VAL A 125 0.45 7.06 0.53
CA VAL A 125 0.02 6.16 -0.56
C VAL A 125 0.51 4.74 -0.31
N TYR A 126 1.76 4.55 0.10
CA TYR A 126 2.33 3.24 0.42
C TYR A 126 1.54 2.52 1.51
N PHE A 127 1.33 3.16 2.67
CA PHE A 127 0.64 2.53 3.79
C PHE A 127 -0.86 2.37 3.54
N MET A 128 -1.52 3.29 2.86
CA MET A 128 -2.91 3.12 2.46
C MET A 128 -3.08 1.93 1.52
N SER A 129 -2.16 1.75 0.56
CA SER A 129 -2.16 0.61 -0.35
C SER A 129 -1.92 -0.71 0.38
N LEU A 130 -0.98 -0.73 1.33
CA LEU A 130 -0.71 -1.88 2.19
C LEU A 130 -1.96 -2.28 2.98
N ILE A 131 -2.56 -1.32 3.70
CA ILE A 131 -3.79 -1.56 4.48
C ILE A 131 -4.94 -1.96 3.55
N GLY A 132 -5.08 -1.33 2.38
CA GLY A 132 -6.10 -1.68 1.38
C GLY A 132 -5.97 -3.11 0.88
N GLY A 133 -4.73 -3.57 0.66
CA GLY A 133 -4.43 -4.97 0.35
C GLY A 133 -4.82 -5.92 1.49
N SER A 134 -4.43 -5.60 2.73
CA SER A 134 -4.76 -6.40 3.91
C SER A 134 -6.26 -6.43 4.20
N VAL A 135 -6.98 -5.32 4.04
CA VAL A 135 -8.45 -5.27 4.18
C VAL A 135 -9.12 -6.10 3.09
N ALA A 136 -8.63 -6.07 1.84
CA ALA A 136 -9.18 -6.90 0.77
C ALA A 136 -8.95 -8.41 1.03
N VAL A 137 -7.78 -8.78 1.58
CA VAL A 137 -7.54 -10.16 2.05
C VAL A 137 -8.54 -10.53 3.14
N TYR A 138 -8.74 -9.67 4.12
CA TYR A 138 -9.67 -9.89 5.22
C TYR A 138 -11.11 -10.08 4.76
N LEU A 139 -11.52 -9.33 3.71
CA LEU A 139 -12.87 -9.38 3.15
C LEU A 139 -13.13 -10.62 2.28
N PHE A 140 -12.16 -11.00 1.45
CA PHE A 140 -12.42 -11.85 0.28
C PHE A 140 -11.56 -13.12 0.22
N ALA A 141 -10.44 -13.20 0.96
CA ALA A 141 -9.62 -14.39 0.96
C ALA A 141 -10.19 -15.45 1.92
N ASP A 142 -9.74 -16.68 1.73
CA ASP A 142 -10.02 -17.77 2.67
C ASP A 142 -9.45 -17.41 4.05
N PRO A 143 -10.28 -17.38 5.12
CA PRO A 143 -9.83 -17.04 6.46
C PRO A 143 -8.69 -17.91 6.99
N GLY A 144 -8.58 -19.16 6.52
CA GLY A 144 -7.54 -20.10 6.93
C GLY A 144 -6.17 -19.84 6.31
N THR A 145 -6.04 -18.92 5.35
CA THR A 145 -4.76 -18.64 4.68
C THR A 145 -4.03 -17.45 5.30
N GLY A 146 -2.74 -17.67 5.60
CA GLY A 146 -1.84 -16.58 6.00
C GLY A 146 -1.34 -15.80 4.80
N THR A 147 -1.37 -14.45 4.85
CA THR A 147 -0.85 -13.58 3.80
C THR A 147 0.23 -12.66 4.34
N ALA A 148 1.37 -12.60 3.66
CA ALA A 148 2.48 -11.70 3.99
C ALA A 148 3.17 -11.18 2.73
N GLY A 149 3.81 -10.02 2.85
CA GLY A 149 4.60 -9.39 1.79
C GLY A 149 4.30 -7.91 1.59
N ALA A 150 5.30 -7.15 1.18
CA ALA A 150 5.16 -5.75 0.78
C ALA A 150 4.39 -5.60 -0.55
N SER A 151 4.06 -6.71 -1.21
CA SER A 151 3.50 -6.72 -2.55
C SER A 151 2.15 -5.98 -2.67
N GLY A 152 1.29 -6.03 -1.65
CA GLY A 152 0.07 -5.23 -1.64
C GLY A 152 0.35 -3.73 -1.80
N ALA A 153 1.32 -3.19 -1.04
CA ALA A 153 1.76 -1.81 -1.20
C ALA A 153 2.38 -1.57 -2.60
N ILE A 154 3.22 -2.48 -3.08
CA ILE A 154 3.89 -2.38 -4.39
C ILE A 154 2.87 -2.36 -5.53
N TYR A 155 1.85 -3.19 -5.49
CA TYR A 155 0.73 -3.11 -6.44
C TYR A 155 -0.02 -1.78 -6.35
N GLY A 156 -0.15 -1.23 -5.15
CA GLY A 156 -0.69 0.12 -4.97
C GLY A 156 0.19 1.20 -5.61
N LEU A 157 1.51 1.07 -5.57
CA LEU A 157 2.41 1.96 -6.30
C LEU A 157 2.24 1.83 -7.81
N LEU A 158 2.01 0.62 -8.35
CA LEU A 158 1.66 0.42 -9.77
C LEU A 158 0.35 1.13 -10.13
N GLY A 159 -0.68 1.01 -9.30
CA GLY A 159 -1.94 1.74 -9.47
C GLY A 159 -1.74 3.26 -9.44
N ALA A 160 -0.93 3.75 -8.51
CA ALA A 160 -0.59 5.16 -8.42
C ALA A 160 0.17 5.67 -9.66
N ILE A 161 1.14 4.90 -10.16
CA ILE A 161 1.88 5.23 -11.39
C ILE A 161 0.93 5.28 -12.60
N LEU A 162 0.03 4.32 -12.74
CA LEU A 162 -0.96 4.32 -13.82
C LEU A 162 -1.79 5.61 -13.81
N ILE A 163 -2.33 6.01 -12.66
CA ILE A 163 -3.09 7.26 -12.52
C ILE A 163 -2.24 8.50 -12.82
N ALA A 164 -0.96 8.51 -12.40
CA ALA A 164 -0.04 9.60 -12.71
C ALA A 164 0.18 9.76 -14.23
N ILE A 165 0.44 8.65 -14.93
CA ILE A 165 0.66 8.61 -16.37
C ILE A 165 -0.59 9.08 -17.14
N LEU A 166 -1.78 8.59 -16.76
CA LEU A 166 -3.04 9.03 -17.33
C LEU A 166 -3.29 10.52 -17.09
N ARG A 167 -2.99 11.03 -15.90
CA ARG A 167 -3.11 12.47 -15.55
C ARG A 167 -2.17 13.33 -16.37
N LEU A 168 -0.97 12.84 -16.66
CA LEU A 168 0.04 13.51 -17.48
C LEU A 168 -0.22 13.35 -18.98
N LYS A 169 -1.23 12.57 -19.37
CA LYS A 169 -1.56 12.22 -20.77
C LYS A 169 -0.40 11.55 -21.51
N LEU A 170 0.42 10.79 -20.77
CA LEU A 170 1.50 9.96 -21.33
C LEU A 170 0.94 8.61 -21.79
N ASN A 171 1.72 7.90 -22.61
CA ASN A 171 1.34 6.58 -23.10
C ASN A 171 1.39 5.53 -21.97
N PRO A 172 0.27 4.90 -21.58
CA PRO A 172 0.22 3.94 -20.48
C PRO A 172 0.61 2.51 -20.87
N THR A 173 0.91 2.22 -22.13
CA THR A 173 1.10 0.85 -22.65
C THR A 173 2.13 0.05 -21.87
N GLN A 174 3.26 0.65 -21.54
CA GLN A 174 4.32 -0.02 -20.76
C GLN A 174 3.83 -0.40 -19.36
N VAL A 175 3.15 0.52 -18.65
CA VAL A 175 2.66 0.26 -17.30
C VAL A 175 1.53 -0.76 -17.30
N ILE A 176 0.63 -0.69 -18.29
CA ILE A 176 -0.42 -1.70 -18.48
C ILE A 176 0.22 -3.08 -18.73
N GLY A 177 1.27 -3.17 -19.56
CA GLY A 177 1.99 -4.42 -19.80
C GLY A 177 2.61 -5.00 -18.53
N VAL A 178 3.22 -4.16 -17.70
CA VAL A 178 3.77 -4.57 -16.38
C VAL A 178 2.67 -5.05 -15.45
N ILE A 179 1.55 -4.33 -15.36
CA ILE A 179 0.39 -4.72 -14.53
C ILE A 179 -0.17 -6.07 -15.00
N ALA A 180 -0.37 -6.25 -16.32
CA ALA A 180 -0.88 -7.49 -16.89
C ALA A 180 0.05 -8.68 -16.60
N LEU A 181 1.35 -8.51 -16.79
CA LEU A 181 2.34 -9.55 -16.49
C LEU A 181 2.31 -9.92 -14.98
N ASN A 182 2.31 -8.93 -14.09
CA ASN A 182 2.24 -9.17 -12.65
C ASN A 182 0.93 -9.87 -12.26
N LEU A 183 -0.20 -9.53 -12.88
CA LEU A 183 -1.47 -10.19 -12.63
C LEU A 183 -1.45 -11.65 -13.10
N ILE A 184 -0.88 -11.93 -14.28
CA ILE A 184 -0.68 -13.30 -14.79
C ILE A 184 0.17 -14.11 -13.80
N ILE A 185 1.28 -13.56 -13.32
CA ILE A 185 2.13 -14.20 -12.31
C ILE A 185 1.32 -14.49 -11.03
N THR A 186 0.53 -13.51 -10.57
CA THR A 186 -0.29 -13.63 -9.37
C THR A 186 -1.28 -14.79 -9.44
N VAL A 187 -1.96 -14.97 -10.57
CA VAL A 187 -2.95 -16.06 -10.73
C VAL A 187 -2.32 -17.40 -11.11
N SER A 188 -1.08 -17.39 -11.61
CA SER A 188 -0.39 -18.61 -12.08
C SER A 188 0.41 -19.29 -10.96
N ILE A 189 0.83 -18.56 -9.95
CA ILE A 189 1.67 -19.10 -8.87
C ILE A 189 0.83 -19.29 -7.61
N PRO A 190 0.64 -20.55 -7.13
CA PRO A 190 -0.07 -20.80 -5.90
C PRO A 190 0.58 -20.09 -4.69
N GLY A 191 -0.24 -19.65 -3.73
CA GLY A 191 0.23 -18.96 -2.53
C GLY A 191 0.44 -17.44 -2.70
N ILE A 192 0.32 -16.89 -3.92
CA ILE A 192 0.31 -15.44 -4.11
C ILE A 192 -1.11 -14.90 -3.90
N SER A 193 -1.25 -13.90 -3.01
CA SER A 193 -2.54 -13.33 -2.65
C SER A 193 -3.09 -12.41 -3.75
N LEU A 194 -4.05 -12.90 -4.53
CA LEU A 194 -4.76 -12.10 -5.54
C LEU A 194 -5.47 -10.89 -4.90
N PHE A 195 -6.19 -11.11 -3.79
CA PHE A 195 -6.94 -10.05 -3.13
C PHE A 195 -6.03 -9.00 -2.51
N GLY A 196 -4.88 -9.40 -1.95
CA GLY A 196 -3.88 -8.47 -1.44
C GLY A 196 -3.33 -7.55 -2.53
N HIS A 197 -3.06 -8.11 -3.72
CA HIS A 197 -2.57 -7.35 -4.88
C HIS A 197 -3.65 -6.42 -5.44
N LEU A 198 -4.86 -6.92 -5.71
CA LEU A 198 -5.95 -6.12 -6.25
C LEU A 198 -6.40 -5.02 -5.28
N GLY A 199 -6.55 -5.33 -3.99
CA GLY A 199 -6.91 -4.34 -2.98
C GLY A 199 -5.89 -3.22 -2.87
N GLY A 200 -4.60 -3.58 -2.81
CA GLY A 200 -3.52 -2.62 -2.82
C GLY A 200 -3.53 -1.74 -4.06
N PHE A 201 -3.65 -2.34 -5.25
CA PHE A 201 -3.71 -1.64 -6.53
C PHE A 201 -4.84 -0.62 -6.59
N VAL A 202 -6.06 -1.03 -6.23
CA VAL A 202 -7.25 -0.17 -6.25
C VAL A 202 -7.10 1.01 -5.28
N ILE A 203 -6.67 0.75 -4.04
CA ILE A 203 -6.52 1.81 -3.04
C ILE A 203 -5.38 2.75 -3.41
N GLY A 204 -4.26 2.25 -3.94
CA GLY A 204 -3.17 3.09 -4.43
C GLY A 204 -3.58 3.98 -5.60
N ALA A 205 -4.37 3.45 -6.54
CA ALA A 205 -4.93 4.23 -7.64
C ALA A 205 -5.89 5.32 -7.14
N ILE A 206 -6.79 4.99 -6.20
CA ILE A 206 -7.73 5.95 -5.60
C ILE A 206 -6.97 7.04 -4.81
N ALA A 207 -5.99 6.66 -4.00
CA ALA A 207 -5.17 7.60 -3.24
C ALA A 207 -4.42 8.56 -4.17
N MET A 208 -3.83 8.05 -5.25
CA MET A 208 -3.16 8.88 -6.24
C MET A 208 -4.14 9.80 -6.97
N ALA A 209 -5.33 9.30 -7.35
CA ALA A 209 -6.37 10.12 -7.97
C ALA A 209 -6.80 11.29 -7.05
N ALA A 210 -6.98 11.03 -5.76
CA ALA A 210 -7.25 12.04 -4.74
C ALA A 210 -6.16 13.14 -4.70
N LEU A 211 -4.90 12.76 -4.93
CA LEU A 211 -3.77 13.70 -4.93
C LEU A 211 -3.68 14.53 -6.20
N VAL A 212 -3.84 13.91 -7.39
CA VAL A 212 -3.57 14.58 -8.69
C VAL A 212 -4.76 15.36 -9.23
N PHE A 213 -6.00 14.98 -8.86
CA PHE A 213 -7.21 15.66 -9.29
C PHE A 213 -7.72 16.72 -8.30
N ALA A 214 -7.04 16.90 -7.16
CA ALA A 214 -7.40 17.92 -6.18
C ALA A 214 -7.34 19.33 -6.80
N PRO A 215 -8.40 20.16 -6.64
CA PRO A 215 -8.45 21.52 -7.14
C PRO A 215 -7.27 22.35 -6.63
N LEU A 216 -6.71 23.22 -7.49
CA LEU A 216 -5.56 24.07 -7.12
C LEU A 216 -5.87 24.95 -5.91
N LYS A 217 -7.09 25.52 -5.87
CA LYS A 217 -7.58 26.28 -4.72
C LYS A 217 -7.84 25.32 -3.55
N LYS A 218 -7.18 25.54 -2.41
CA LYS A 218 -7.26 24.69 -1.21
C LYS A 218 -6.83 23.23 -1.44
N ARG A 219 -5.88 23.00 -2.37
CA ARG A 219 -5.43 21.65 -2.77
C ARG A 219 -5.13 20.74 -1.59
N ALA A 220 -4.37 21.22 -0.59
CA ALA A 220 -4.01 20.40 0.57
C ALA A 220 -5.24 19.93 1.37
N ALA A 221 -6.25 20.78 1.54
CA ALA A 221 -7.48 20.42 2.24
C ALA A 221 -8.28 19.38 1.44
N TRP A 222 -8.38 19.51 0.12
CA TRP A 222 -9.04 18.51 -0.73
C TRP A 222 -8.32 17.17 -0.70
N GLN A 223 -6.97 17.18 -0.81
CA GLN A 223 -6.16 15.97 -0.70
C GLN A 223 -6.36 15.28 0.64
N ALA A 224 -6.28 16.04 1.75
CA ALA A 224 -6.47 15.49 3.09
C ALA A 224 -7.89 14.94 3.27
N GLY A 225 -8.93 15.68 2.89
CA GLY A 225 -10.32 15.24 2.99
C GLY A 225 -10.60 13.95 2.22
N ALA A 226 -10.11 13.85 0.98
CA ALA A 226 -10.28 12.65 0.17
C ALA A 226 -9.54 11.43 0.75
N LEU A 227 -8.31 11.61 1.24
CA LEU A 227 -7.55 10.52 1.87
C LEU A 227 -8.20 10.07 3.18
N VAL A 228 -8.72 11.01 3.99
CA VAL A 228 -9.50 10.68 5.20
C VAL A 228 -10.74 9.88 4.85
N LEU A 229 -11.48 10.27 3.79
CA LEU A 229 -12.64 9.51 3.34
C LEU A 229 -12.30 8.07 2.96
N VAL A 230 -11.21 7.86 2.22
CA VAL A 230 -10.73 6.51 1.87
C VAL A 230 -10.34 5.73 3.13
N THR A 231 -9.68 6.37 4.09
CA THR A 231 -9.32 5.73 5.37
C THR A 231 -10.57 5.32 6.16
N VAL A 232 -11.57 6.20 6.25
CA VAL A 232 -12.86 5.88 6.91
C VAL A 232 -13.57 4.73 6.21
N ALA A 233 -13.57 4.69 4.88
CA ALA A 233 -14.14 3.58 4.13
C ALA A 233 -13.41 2.25 4.41
N LEU A 234 -12.07 2.25 4.47
CA LEU A 234 -11.28 1.06 4.82
C LEU A 234 -11.58 0.57 6.24
N ILE A 235 -11.69 1.50 7.20
CA ILE A 235 -12.08 1.17 8.59
C ILE A 235 -13.49 0.59 8.61
N GLY A 236 -14.45 1.19 7.90
CA GLY A 236 -15.82 0.70 7.82
C GLY A 236 -15.92 -0.73 7.24
N MET A 237 -15.18 -0.99 6.16
CA MET A 237 -15.09 -2.34 5.57
C MET A 237 -14.44 -3.35 6.52
N PHE A 238 -13.39 -2.95 7.22
CA PHE A 238 -12.73 -3.77 8.22
C PHE A 238 -13.70 -4.13 9.37
N LEU A 239 -14.37 -3.13 9.95
CA LEU A 239 -15.31 -3.32 11.06
C LEU A 239 -16.51 -4.19 10.65
N TYR A 240 -17.05 -3.98 9.44
CA TYR A 240 -18.12 -4.79 8.89
C TYR A 240 -17.72 -6.28 8.80
N ARG A 241 -16.54 -6.55 8.25
CA ARG A 241 -16.05 -7.94 8.14
C ARG A 241 -15.71 -8.55 9.48
N ASN A 242 -15.15 -7.74 10.37
CA ASN A 242 -14.81 -8.17 11.72
C ASN A 242 -16.06 -8.61 12.50
N ASP A 243 -17.16 -7.86 12.38
CA ASP A 243 -18.45 -8.21 12.97
C ASP A 243 -18.97 -9.54 12.40
N GLN A 244 -18.91 -9.72 11.08
CA GLN A 244 -19.30 -10.98 10.44
C GLN A 244 -18.49 -12.17 10.96
N LEU A 245 -17.16 -12.06 11.01
CA LEU A 245 -16.30 -13.17 11.43
C LEU A 245 -16.38 -13.45 12.94
N SER A 246 -16.50 -12.41 13.79
CA SER A 246 -16.62 -12.60 15.24
C SER A 246 -17.92 -13.32 15.65
N ASN A 247 -18.93 -13.29 14.78
CA ASN A 247 -20.20 -13.98 14.97
C ASN A 247 -20.18 -15.44 14.43
N GLN A 248 -19.05 -15.90 13.89
CA GLN A 248 -18.89 -17.28 13.41
C GLN A 248 -18.11 -18.15 14.39
N THR A 249 -18.41 -19.43 14.38
CA THR A 249 -17.60 -20.44 15.09
C THR A 249 -16.68 -21.11 14.08
N CYS A 250 -15.38 -20.91 14.21
CA CYS A 250 -14.39 -21.52 13.32
C CYS A 250 -13.77 -22.74 13.99
N THR A 251 -13.78 -23.88 13.32
CA THR A 251 -13.17 -25.14 13.79
C THR A 251 -12.17 -25.65 12.76
N LEU A 252 -11.10 -26.31 13.23
CA LEU A 252 -10.15 -27.02 12.38
C LEU A 252 -10.75 -28.38 12.02
N VAL A 253 -11.08 -28.59 10.75
CA VAL A 253 -11.54 -29.87 10.21
C VAL A 253 -10.55 -30.30 9.13
N SER A 254 -9.89 -31.43 9.33
CA SER A 254 -8.94 -32.01 8.34
C SER A 254 -7.84 -31.03 7.86
N ASN A 255 -7.29 -30.23 8.76
CA ASN A 255 -6.29 -29.18 8.48
C ASN A 255 -6.83 -27.93 7.73
N GLU A 256 -8.14 -27.79 7.56
CA GLU A 256 -8.79 -26.59 7.03
C GLU A 256 -9.57 -25.88 8.14
N VAL A 257 -9.55 -24.55 8.14
CA VAL A 257 -10.37 -23.74 9.04
C VAL A 257 -11.76 -23.60 8.43
N VAL A 258 -12.74 -24.29 9.00
CA VAL A 258 -14.15 -24.19 8.59
C VAL A 258 -14.88 -23.28 9.57
N CYS A 259 -15.42 -22.17 9.08
CA CYS A 259 -16.22 -21.23 9.85
C CYS A 259 -17.71 -21.42 9.53
N VAL A 260 -18.54 -21.58 10.57
CA VAL A 260 -20.01 -21.67 10.46
C VAL A 260 -20.64 -20.61 11.36
N ASP A 261 -21.82 -20.13 10.99
CA ASP A 261 -22.53 -19.16 11.81
C ASP A 261 -22.88 -19.73 13.18
N ALA A 262 -22.69 -18.94 14.23
CA ALA A 262 -22.97 -19.36 15.58
C ALA A 262 -24.47 -19.70 15.74
N PRO A 263 -24.83 -20.85 16.35
CA PRO A 263 -26.21 -21.25 16.48
C PRO A 263 -26.99 -20.22 17.32
N GLY A 264 -28.01 -19.59 16.74
CA GLY A 264 -28.94 -18.68 17.42
C GLY A 264 -29.03 -17.26 16.84
N GLN A 265 -28.32 -16.92 15.78
CA GLN A 265 -28.44 -15.65 15.06
C GLN A 265 -29.03 -15.90 13.65
N SER A 266 -30.38 -16.04 13.59
CA SER A 266 -31.09 -15.87 12.34
C SER A 266 -31.29 -14.38 12.11
N THR A 267 -30.76 -13.85 11.00
CA THR A 267 -30.97 -12.49 10.49
C THR A 267 -32.44 -12.19 10.24
#